data_f2ea56d5fabc33c9cf6afbddcfea0dde
#
_entry.id   f2ea56d5fabc33c9cf6afbddcfea0dde
#
_cell.length_a   1.000
_cell.length_b   1.000
_cell.length_c   1.000
_cell.angle_alpha   90.00
_cell.angle_beta   90.00
_cell.angle_gamma   90.00
#
_symmetry.space_group_name_H-M   'P 1'
#
loop_
_entity.id
_entity.type
_entity.pdbx_description
1 polymer ?
#
loop_
_entity_poly.entity_id
_entity_poly.type
_entity_poly.pdbx_seq_one_letter_code
_entity_poly.pdbx_strand_id
1 'polypeptide(L)'
;VYINALSCSRDEGALHVKITDSSEEVLYDQNLPLSMLPAYGMTPVVKNVTLAVGNTYHLSIEAVDTLDDGPAISFFPNEIAANKEESGGRLTYAGQCLTNSVLRAAFRYSVPLAPVNYLAYCLFIAFFIFLCLEGVAFRVKK
;
A
#
# COMPACT_ATOMS: atom_id res chain seq x y z
N VAL A 1 -3.10 -1.48 -1.08
CA VAL A 1 -2.50 -0.34 -1.79
C VAL A 1 -2.76 0.92 -1.00
N TYR A 2 -1.75 1.76 -0.87
CA TYR A 2 -1.82 3.08 -0.24
C TYR A 2 -1.48 4.12 -1.29
N ILE A 3 -2.24 5.19 -1.35
CA ILE A 3 -1.93 6.35 -2.19
C ILE A 3 -1.83 7.60 -1.34
N ASN A 4 -1.13 8.59 -1.82
CA ASN A 4 -1.16 9.92 -1.23
C ASN A 4 -2.33 10.70 -1.82
N ALA A 5 -3.51 10.54 -1.20
CA ALA A 5 -4.71 11.30 -1.48
C ALA A 5 -5.00 12.20 -0.28
N LEU A 6 -5.15 13.48 -0.54
CA LEU A 6 -5.38 14.50 0.47
C LEU A 6 -6.82 14.97 0.38
N SER A 7 -7.49 15.08 1.52
CA SER A 7 -8.78 15.74 1.61
C SER A 7 -8.66 17.20 1.16
N CYS A 8 -9.62 17.65 0.39
CA CYS A 8 -9.86 19.09 0.21
C CYS A 8 -10.68 19.64 1.39
N SER A 9 -10.90 20.93 1.43
CA SER A 9 -11.60 21.60 2.53
C SER A 9 -13.08 21.20 2.72
N ARG A 10 -13.61 20.32 1.86
CA ARG A 10 -14.99 19.86 1.85
C ARG A 10 -15.04 18.35 1.73
N ASP A 11 -15.68 17.70 2.70
CA ASP A 11 -15.77 16.25 2.84
C ASP A 11 -16.92 15.62 2.04
N GLU A 12 -17.45 16.32 1.03
CA GLU A 12 -18.52 15.84 0.18
C GLU A 12 -17.98 15.02 -0.99
N GLY A 13 -18.62 13.86 -1.25
CA GLY A 13 -18.24 12.95 -2.31
C GLY A 13 -17.36 11.80 -1.87
N ALA A 14 -16.83 11.06 -2.83
CA ALA A 14 -16.01 9.87 -2.63
C ALA A 14 -14.93 9.72 -3.70
N LEU A 15 -13.89 8.94 -3.38
CA LEU A 15 -13.01 8.32 -4.36
C LEU A 15 -13.55 6.94 -4.72
N HIS A 16 -13.96 6.75 -5.96
CA HIS A 16 -14.25 5.44 -6.51
C HIS A 16 -12.92 4.77 -6.92
N VAL A 17 -12.62 3.65 -6.29
CA VAL A 17 -11.38 2.90 -6.50
C VAL A 17 -11.70 1.53 -7.06
N LYS A 18 -11.17 1.23 -8.23
CA LYS A 18 -11.40 -0.03 -8.95
C LYS A 18 -10.08 -0.67 -9.36
N ILE A 19 -9.97 -1.98 -9.19
CA ILE A 19 -8.87 -2.78 -9.74
C ILE A 19 -9.46 -3.83 -10.68
N THR A 20 -8.91 -3.88 -11.88
CA THR A 20 -9.17 -4.95 -12.84
C THR A 20 -7.89 -5.67 -13.20
N ASP A 21 -7.99 -6.91 -13.63
CA ASP A 21 -6.90 -7.64 -14.24
C ASP A 21 -6.77 -7.36 -15.75
N SER A 22 -5.86 -8.06 -16.40
CA SER A 22 -5.64 -7.95 -17.87
C SER A 22 -6.81 -8.45 -18.73
N SER A 23 -7.76 -9.20 -18.14
CA SER A 23 -9.00 -9.66 -18.80
C SER A 23 -10.21 -8.77 -18.47
N GLU A 24 -9.99 -7.61 -17.85
CA GLU A 24 -11.01 -6.70 -17.38
C GLU A 24 -11.91 -7.24 -16.25
N GLU A 25 -11.53 -8.38 -15.63
CA GLU A 25 -12.22 -8.91 -14.46
C GLU A 25 -12.02 -7.94 -13.27
N VAL A 26 -13.13 -7.63 -12.58
CA VAL A 26 -13.13 -6.71 -11.45
C VAL A 26 -12.73 -7.46 -10.18
N LEU A 27 -11.55 -7.13 -9.64
CA LEU A 27 -11.02 -7.70 -8.41
C LEU A 27 -11.34 -6.87 -7.17
N TYR A 28 -11.56 -5.57 -7.38
CA TYR A 28 -11.89 -4.63 -6.32
C TYR A 28 -12.70 -3.48 -6.90
N ASP A 29 -13.76 -3.08 -6.21
CA ASP A 29 -14.63 -1.98 -6.62
C ASP A 29 -15.29 -1.37 -5.37
N GLN A 30 -14.85 -0.18 -4.96
CA GLN A 30 -15.35 0.44 -3.73
C GLN A 30 -15.29 1.97 -3.80
N ASN A 31 -16.23 2.61 -3.11
CA ASN A 31 -16.22 4.04 -2.85
C ASN A 31 -15.63 4.33 -1.48
N LEU A 32 -14.62 5.17 -1.45
CA LEU A 32 -13.99 5.68 -0.23
C LEU A 32 -14.47 7.11 0.01
N PRO A 33 -15.29 7.38 1.04
CA PRO A 33 -15.76 8.72 1.35
C PRO A 33 -14.60 9.69 1.58
N LEU A 34 -14.70 10.92 1.09
CA LEU A 34 -13.66 11.94 1.25
C LEU A 34 -13.42 12.30 2.72
N SER A 35 -14.43 12.19 3.57
CA SER A 35 -14.30 12.36 5.03
C SER A 35 -13.33 11.39 5.69
N MET A 36 -13.00 10.27 5.03
CA MET A 36 -12.01 9.30 5.51
C MET A 36 -10.58 9.60 5.04
N LEU A 37 -10.38 10.60 4.17
CA LEU A 37 -9.06 10.98 3.72
C LEU A 37 -8.36 11.84 4.80
N PRO A 38 -7.11 11.53 5.14
CA PRO A 38 -6.35 12.37 6.05
C PRO A 38 -5.95 13.69 5.38
N ALA A 39 -5.75 14.72 6.19
CA ALA A 39 -5.19 15.98 5.69
C ALA A 39 -3.76 15.80 5.14
N TYR A 40 -3.02 14.80 5.63
CA TYR A 40 -1.65 14.48 5.21
C TYR A 40 -1.41 12.98 5.22
N GLY A 41 -0.53 12.52 4.32
CA GLY A 41 0.02 11.17 4.35
C GLY A 41 -0.60 10.20 3.36
N MET A 42 -0.36 8.91 3.61
CA MET A 42 -0.77 7.82 2.73
C MET A 42 -2.09 7.22 3.21
N THR A 43 -3.06 7.15 2.32
CA THR A 43 -4.38 6.56 2.59
C THR A 43 -4.48 5.14 2.06
N PRO A 44 -4.94 4.17 2.84
CA PRO A 44 -5.22 2.84 2.34
C PRO A 44 -6.49 2.85 1.49
N VAL A 45 -6.34 2.82 0.18
CA VAL A 45 -7.47 2.84 -0.77
C VAL A 45 -7.91 1.45 -1.19
N VAL A 46 -7.04 0.46 -1.10
CA VAL A 46 -7.37 -0.93 -1.38
C VAL A 46 -6.95 -1.81 -0.21
N LYS A 47 -7.89 -2.59 0.31
CA LYS A 47 -7.69 -3.50 1.44
C LYS A 47 -8.14 -4.91 1.06
N ASN A 48 -7.46 -5.92 1.61
CA ASN A 48 -7.89 -7.33 1.53
C ASN A 48 -8.05 -7.86 0.09
N VAL A 49 -7.21 -7.40 -0.84
CA VAL A 49 -7.14 -7.92 -2.20
C VAL A 49 -5.84 -8.71 -2.35
N THR A 50 -5.96 -9.92 -2.89
CA THR A 50 -4.80 -10.75 -3.22
C THR A 50 -4.48 -10.55 -4.70
N LEU A 51 -3.30 -10.01 -4.98
CA LEU A 51 -2.78 -9.82 -6.33
C LEU A 51 -1.62 -10.80 -6.55
N ALA A 52 -1.65 -11.54 -7.64
CA ALA A 52 -0.58 -12.47 -8.00
C ALA A 52 0.64 -11.70 -8.53
N VAL A 53 1.82 -12.13 -8.11
CA VAL A 53 3.08 -11.54 -8.60
C VAL A 53 3.29 -11.91 -10.07
N GLY A 54 3.75 -10.96 -10.86
CA GLY A 54 4.02 -11.14 -12.30
C GLY A 54 2.84 -10.84 -13.22
N ASN A 55 1.66 -10.57 -12.68
CA ASN A 55 0.50 -10.15 -13.47
C ASN A 55 0.39 -8.63 -13.57
N THR A 56 -0.28 -8.18 -14.62
CA THR A 56 -0.60 -6.76 -14.83
C THR A 56 -2.00 -6.47 -14.33
N TYR A 57 -2.15 -5.37 -13.61
CA TYR A 57 -3.41 -4.90 -13.07
C TYR A 57 -3.63 -3.44 -13.41
N HIS A 58 -4.89 -3.06 -13.60
CA HIS A 58 -5.29 -1.68 -13.83
C HIS A 58 -5.94 -1.14 -12.55
N LEU A 59 -5.36 -0.09 -12.00
CA LEU A 59 -5.94 0.67 -10.88
C LEU A 59 -6.58 1.94 -11.45
N SER A 60 -7.89 2.07 -11.32
CA SER A 60 -8.64 3.29 -11.61
C SER A 60 -9.02 3.99 -10.32
N ILE A 61 -8.89 5.30 -10.29
CA ILE A 61 -9.29 6.15 -9.18
C ILE A 61 -10.03 7.34 -9.77
N GLU A 62 -11.29 7.47 -9.40
CA GLU A 62 -12.17 8.53 -9.89
C GLU A 62 -12.79 9.28 -8.71
N ALA A 63 -12.90 10.60 -8.85
CA ALA A 63 -13.64 11.42 -7.92
C ALA A 63 -15.13 11.41 -8.31
N VAL A 64 -16.01 11.06 -7.37
CA VAL A 64 -17.45 10.93 -7.58
C VAL A 64 -18.18 11.87 -6.64
N ASP A 65 -19.16 12.59 -7.17
CA ASP A 65 -19.96 13.56 -6.42
C ASP A 65 -19.14 14.60 -5.66
N THR A 66 -17.97 14.95 -6.20
CA THR A 66 -17.10 15.97 -5.64
C THR A 66 -17.41 17.34 -6.25
N LEU A 67 -17.08 18.38 -5.51
CA LEU A 67 -17.07 19.74 -6.04
C LEU A 67 -15.81 19.99 -6.87
N ASP A 68 -15.76 21.13 -7.55
CA ASP A 68 -14.65 21.49 -8.49
C ASP A 68 -13.26 21.46 -7.83
N ASP A 69 -13.18 21.59 -6.50
CA ASP A 69 -11.98 21.51 -5.68
C ASP A 69 -11.77 20.10 -5.03
N GLY A 70 -12.10 19.05 -5.76
CA GLY A 70 -11.97 17.65 -5.33
C GLY A 70 -10.60 17.26 -4.75
N PRO A 71 -10.47 16.02 -4.28
CA PRO A 71 -9.26 15.59 -3.57
C PRO A 71 -8.02 15.65 -4.45
N ALA A 72 -6.90 16.09 -3.86
CA ALA A 72 -5.61 16.09 -4.54
C ALA A 72 -4.94 14.72 -4.46
N ILE A 73 -4.52 14.17 -5.59
CA ILE A 73 -3.71 12.95 -5.67
C ILE A 73 -2.29 13.32 -6.07
N SER A 74 -1.31 12.84 -5.31
CA SER A 74 0.10 13.17 -5.56
C SER A 74 0.76 12.21 -6.53
N PHE A 75 1.58 12.78 -7.42
CA PHE A 75 2.42 12.07 -8.36
C PHE A 75 3.90 12.33 -8.05
N PHE A 76 4.77 11.39 -8.43
CA PHE A 76 6.20 11.61 -8.48
C PHE A 76 6.63 11.98 -9.90
N PRO A 77 7.53 12.98 -10.08
CA PRO A 77 8.22 13.19 -11.35
C PRO A 77 9.01 11.94 -11.77
N ASN A 78 9.07 11.67 -13.05
CA ASN A 78 9.72 10.47 -13.58
C ASN A 78 11.23 10.42 -13.32
N GLU A 79 11.89 11.55 -13.10
CA GLU A 79 13.30 11.63 -12.70
C GLU A 79 13.56 10.88 -11.36
N ILE A 80 12.59 10.88 -10.47
CA ILE A 80 12.66 10.11 -9.20
C ILE A 80 12.29 8.65 -9.43
N ALA A 81 11.43 8.36 -10.40
CA ALA A 81 10.99 7.01 -10.75
C ALA A 81 12.03 6.26 -11.61
N ALA A 82 12.78 6.97 -12.45
CA ALA A 82 13.81 6.38 -13.32
C ALA A 82 14.95 5.67 -12.56
N ASN A 83 15.14 6.00 -11.28
CA ASN A 83 16.09 5.31 -10.41
C ASN A 83 15.50 4.05 -9.73
N LYS A 84 14.23 3.73 -9.99
CA LYS A 84 13.57 2.52 -9.53
C LYS A 84 13.09 1.74 -10.75
N GLU A 85 13.89 0.82 -11.23
CA GLU A 85 13.58 -0.09 -12.35
C GLU A 85 12.29 -0.91 -12.17
N GLU A 86 11.62 -0.77 -11.03
CA GLU A 86 10.46 -1.57 -10.62
C GLU A 86 9.09 -0.91 -10.87
N SER A 87 9.02 0.34 -11.31
CA SER A 87 7.73 1.01 -11.54
C SER A 87 7.34 1.00 -13.03
N GLY A 88 7.27 -0.19 -13.63
CA GLY A 88 6.87 -0.38 -15.04
C GLY A 88 5.40 -0.06 -15.35
N GLY A 89 4.74 0.74 -14.52
CA GLY A 89 3.35 1.10 -14.72
C GLY A 89 3.17 2.33 -15.62
N ARG A 90 2.08 2.34 -16.37
CA ARG A 90 1.64 3.48 -17.17
C ARG A 90 0.61 4.29 -16.39
N LEU A 91 0.85 5.59 -16.21
CA LEU A 91 -0.10 6.50 -15.59
C LEU A 91 -0.89 7.27 -16.65
N THR A 92 -2.21 7.28 -16.51
CA THR A 92 -3.12 8.07 -17.34
C THR A 92 -3.93 8.99 -16.44
N TYR A 93 -4.05 10.26 -16.80
CA TYR A 93 -4.87 11.25 -16.10
C TYR A 93 -5.78 11.96 -17.11
N ALA A 94 -7.08 12.01 -16.84
CA ALA A 94 -8.09 12.59 -17.74
C ALA A 94 -7.95 12.12 -19.20
N GLY A 95 -7.67 10.82 -19.40
CA GLY A 95 -7.49 10.22 -20.73
C GLY A 95 -6.13 10.47 -21.38
N GLN A 96 -5.26 11.29 -20.78
CA GLN A 96 -3.92 11.59 -21.30
C GLN A 96 -2.86 10.75 -20.56
N CYS A 97 -1.94 10.16 -21.36
CA CYS A 97 -0.82 9.42 -20.77
C CYS A 97 0.23 10.40 -20.24
N LEU A 98 0.52 10.29 -18.94
CA LEU A 98 1.57 11.06 -18.29
C LEU A 98 2.89 10.27 -18.37
N THR A 99 3.72 10.57 -19.36
CA THR A 99 5.00 9.87 -19.59
C THR A 99 6.07 10.21 -18.56
N ASN A 100 5.93 11.35 -17.87
CA ASN A 100 6.94 11.88 -16.94
C ASN A 100 6.46 11.86 -15.47
N SER A 101 5.49 11.04 -15.16
CA SER A 101 4.97 10.97 -13.79
C SER A 101 4.53 9.56 -13.44
N VAL A 102 4.65 9.21 -12.18
CA VAL A 102 4.13 7.97 -11.61
C VAL A 102 3.28 8.27 -10.38
N LEU A 103 2.27 7.44 -10.15
CA LEU A 103 1.43 7.58 -8.97
C LEU A 103 2.27 7.36 -7.70
N ARG A 104 2.14 8.26 -6.73
CA ARG A 104 2.74 8.08 -5.42
C ARG A 104 1.96 7.01 -4.64
N ALA A 105 2.33 5.76 -4.82
CA ALA A 105 1.69 4.62 -4.19
C ALA A 105 2.68 3.79 -3.36
N ALA A 106 2.18 3.13 -2.33
CA ALA A 106 2.91 2.15 -1.54
C ALA A 106 2.10 0.86 -1.46
N PHE A 107 2.77 -0.26 -1.57
CA PHE A 107 2.17 -1.58 -1.44
C PHE A 107 2.62 -2.21 -0.12
N ARG A 108 1.67 -2.75 0.63
CA ARG A 108 1.97 -3.64 1.75
C ARG A 108 1.59 -5.06 1.35
N TYR A 109 2.50 -5.97 1.55
CA TYR A 109 2.28 -7.39 1.32
C TYR A 109 2.85 -8.19 2.49
N SER A 110 2.21 -9.29 2.80
CA SER A 110 2.74 -10.25 3.77
C SER A 110 3.46 -11.36 3.01
N VAL A 111 4.75 -11.52 3.31
CA VAL A 111 5.52 -12.65 2.82
C VAL A 111 5.47 -13.73 3.90
N PRO A 112 4.91 -14.92 3.63
CA PRO A 112 4.99 -16.01 4.59
C PRO A 112 6.46 -16.37 4.82
N LEU A 113 6.87 -16.39 6.09
CA LEU A 113 8.21 -16.88 6.45
C LEU A 113 8.35 -18.33 5.99
N ALA A 114 9.44 -18.63 5.30
CA ALA A 114 9.78 -20.01 4.99
C ALA A 114 9.82 -20.83 6.29
N PRO A 115 9.31 -22.08 6.32
CA PRO A 115 9.23 -22.89 7.54
C PRO A 115 10.57 -23.00 8.29
N VAL A 116 11.67 -23.03 7.56
CA VAL A 116 13.04 -23.05 8.11
C VAL A 116 13.36 -21.76 8.87
N ASN A 117 12.99 -20.61 8.32
CA ASN A 117 13.23 -19.32 8.97
C ASN A 117 12.34 -19.16 10.21
N TYR A 118 11.11 -19.65 10.16
CA TYR A 118 10.21 -19.66 11.31
C TYR A 118 10.78 -20.52 12.44
N LEU A 119 11.26 -21.74 12.12
CA LEU A 119 11.88 -22.63 13.09
C LEU A 119 13.14 -22.00 13.71
N ALA A 120 14.00 -21.40 12.91
CA ALA A 120 15.22 -20.70 13.37
C ALA A 120 14.86 -19.56 14.32
N TYR A 121 13.81 -18.81 14.02
CA TYR A 121 13.33 -17.72 14.87
C TYR A 121 12.79 -18.23 16.22
N CYS A 122 12.01 -19.33 16.20
CA CYS A 122 11.53 -19.96 17.43
C CYS A 122 12.68 -20.49 18.30
N LEU A 123 13.68 -21.12 17.69
CA LEU A 123 14.86 -21.61 18.41
C LEU A 123 15.67 -20.46 19.02
N PHE A 124 15.80 -19.35 18.29
CA PHE A 124 16.48 -18.15 18.81
C PHE A 124 15.76 -17.57 20.03
N ILE A 125 14.43 -17.46 19.99
CA ILE A 125 13.63 -16.98 21.13
C ILE A 125 13.77 -17.94 22.30
N ALA A 126 13.64 -19.24 22.08
CA ALA A 126 13.75 -20.26 23.12
C ALA A 126 15.13 -20.20 23.80
N PHE A 127 16.21 -20.05 23.02
CA PHE A 127 17.58 -19.89 23.53
C PHE A 127 17.72 -18.62 24.37
N PHE A 128 17.14 -17.50 23.93
CA PHE A 128 17.19 -16.25 24.69
C PHE A 128 16.42 -16.35 26.02
N ILE A 129 15.26 -16.99 26.03
CA ILE A 129 14.51 -17.27 27.26
C ILE A 129 15.33 -18.15 28.21
N PHE A 130 15.98 -19.19 27.69
CA PHE A 130 16.84 -20.07 28.48
C PHE A 130 17.98 -19.30 29.14
N LEU A 131 18.69 -18.43 28.40
CA LEU A 131 19.75 -17.58 28.96
C LEU A 131 19.25 -16.63 30.05
N CYS A 132 18.05 -16.08 29.88
CA CYS A 132 17.43 -15.21 30.89
C CYS A 132 17.13 -15.99 32.19
N LEU A 133 16.58 -17.21 32.07
CA LEU A 133 16.28 -18.07 33.22
C LEU A 133 17.53 -18.52 33.97
N GLU A 134 18.58 -18.90 33.23
CA GLU A 134 19.90 -19.23 33.84
C GLU A 134 20.49 -18.03 34.56
N GLY A 135 20.43 -16.84 33.97
CA GLY A 135 20.92 -15.60 34.58
C GLY A 135 20.15 -15.24 35.88
N VAL A 136 18.86 -15.51 35.96
CA VAL A 136 18.04 -15.35 37.18
C VAL A 136 18.40 -16.42 38.23
N ALA A 137 18.53 -17.68 37.82
CA ALA A 137 18.89 -18.79 38.70
C ALA A 137 20.26 -18.59 39.36
N PHE A 138 21.21 -17.98 38.60
CA PHE A 138 22.56 -17.67 39.13
C PHE A 138 22.54 -16.56 40.18
N ARG A 139 21.62 -15.59 40.04
CA ARG A 139 21.46 -14.50 41.05
C ARG A 139 20.78 -14.93 42.33
N VAL A 140 19.92 -15.93 42.25
CA VAL A 140 19.19 -16.45 43.43
C VAL A 140 20.06 -17.37 44.31
N LYS A 141 21.15 -17.94 43.74
CA LYS A 141 22.07 -18.83 44.49
C LYS A 141 23.22 -18.08 45.19
N LYS A 142 23.29 -16.75 45.08
CA LYS A 142 24.21 -15.88 45.83
C LYS A 142 23.47 -15.20 46.98
#